data_097548bc019a6d4257c4f852dac9485d
#
_entry.id   097548bc019a6d4257c4f852dac9485d
#
_cell.length_a   1.000
_cell.length_b   1.000
_cell.length_c   1.000
_cell.angle_alpha   90.00
_cell.angle_beta   90.00
_cell.angle_gamma   90.00
#
_symmetry.space_group_name_H-M   'P 1'
#
loop_
_entity.id
_entity.type
_entity.pdbx_description
1 polymer ?
#
loop_
_entity_poly.entity_id
_entity_poly.type
_entity_poly.pdbx_seq_one_letter_code
_entity_poly.pdbx_strand_id
1 'polypeptide(L)'
;LIRIDREGIFKAIPMAWSVQTNEKTQSVAVNIDFQILEQLDGDQWVSWAEYEPHSVSGWFYVVKKDGTVNDTQVEQLVKSLGWDGDFRRVTGAPPNVVAQVTVKADDYDNRRTYKVSWINPEDYSPIPGGADDQTLDDLQNRYGSLLRACASSVKGKGGPPPASRPTMSKTPAPISDGNDGLPFS
;
A
#
# COMPACT_ATOMS: atom_id res chain seq x y z
N LEU A 1 10.21 -14.94 19.55
CA LEU A 1 10.07 -13.69 18.79
C LEU A 1 8.69 -13.09 19.02
N ILE A 2 8.62 -11.84 19.43
CA ILE A 2 7.38 -11.09 19.60
C ILE A 2 6.93 -10.60 18.22
N ARG A 3 5.62 -10.67 17.92
CA ARG A 3 5.10 -10.10 16.67
C ARG A 3 5.05 -8.58 16.77
N ILE A 4 5.45 -7.89 15.70
CA ILE A 4 5.39 -6.43 15.65
C ILE A 4 3.93 -5.96 15.74
N ASP A 5 3.71 -4.83 16.41
CA ASP A 5 2.39 -4.26 16.72
C ASP A 5 2.16 -2.88 16.10
N ARG A 6 3.00 -2.47 15.13
CA ARG A 6 2.95 -1.15 14.51
C ARG A 6 3.36 -1.14 13.05
N GLU A 7 2.90 -0.13 12.34
CA GLU A 7 3.32 0.19 10.99
C GLU A 7 4.66 0.92 10.98
N GLY A 8 5.36 0.87 9.86
CA GLY A 8 6.61 1.61 9.68
C GLY A 8 7.51 1.01 8.62
N ILE A 9 8.69 1.60 8.49
CA ILE A 9 9.78 1.08 7.68
C ILE A 9 10.86 0.57 8.63
N PHE A 10 11.31 -0.66 8.39
CA PHE A 10 12.25 -1.35 9.25
C PHE A 10 13.38 -1.94 8.42
N LYS A 11 14.59 -2.00 9.01
CA LYS A 11 15.62 -2.93 8.56
C LYS A 11 15.39 -4.27 9.23
N ALA A 12 15.42 -5.32 8.45
CA ALA A 12 15.12 -6.66 8.93
C ALA A 12 15.95 -7.71 8.20
N ILE A 13 16.16 -8.85 8.86
CA ILE A 13 16.86 -9.99 8.30
C ILE A 13 15.87 -11.15 8.12
N PRO A 14 15.83 -11.84 6.97
CA PRO A 14 14.98 -13.00 6.80
C PRO A 14 15.48 -14.17 7.67
N MET A 15 14.59 -14.75 8.47
CA MET A 15 14.88 -15.85 9.39
C MET A 15 14.39 -17.18 8.86
N ALA A 16 13.28 -17.16 8.16
CA ALA A 16 12.68 -18.33 7.54
C ALA A 16 11.94 -17.93 6.27
N TRP A 17 11.88 -18.83 5.32
CA TRP A 17 11.06 -18.69 4.13
C TRP A 17 10.44 -20.01 3.72
N SER A 18 9.33 -19.94 2.99
CA SER A 18 8.63 -21.12 2.46
C SER A 18 7.83 -20.77 1.22
N VAL A 19 7.58 -21.75 0.36
CA VAL A 19 6.64 -21.61 -0.75
C VAL A 19 5.27 -22.09 -0.31
N GLN A 20 4.25 -21.29 -0.59
CA GLN A 20 2.86 -21.61 -0.32
C GLN A 20 2.07 -21.57 -1.63
N THR A 21 1.28 -22.62 -1.85
CA THR A 21 0.35 -22.71 -2.99
C THR A 21 -1.07 -22.68 -2.49
N ASN A 22 -1.92 -21.95 -3.19
CA ASN A 22 -3.36 -21.96 -2.93
C ASN A 22 -4.04 -22.84 -3.99
N GLU A 23 -4.50 -24.02 -3.62
CA GLU A 23 -5.11 -24.98 -4.54
C GLU A 23 -6.35 -24.43 -5.25
N LYS A 24 -7.14 -23.58 -4.55
CA LYS A 24 -8.36 -23.00 -5.12
C LYS A 24 -8.09 -21.92 -6.15
N THR A 25 -7.05 -21.13 -5.93
CA THR A 25 -6.73 -19.94 -6.76
C THR A 25 -5.52 -20.14 -7.64
N GLN A 26 -4.81 -21.29 -7.52
CA GLN A 26 -3.57 -21.59 -8.25
C GLN A 26 -2.47 -20.55 -8.05
N SER A 27 -2.63 -19.61 -7.09
CA SER A 27 -1.62 -18.62 -6.79
C SER A 27 -0.48 -19.22 -5.98
N VAL A 28 0.75 -18.73 -6.22
CA VAL A 28 1.95 -19.16 -5.49
C VAL A 28 2.55 -17.95 -4.79
N ALA A 29 2.85 -18.08 -3.52
CA ALA A 29 3.50 -17.06 -2.72
C ALA A 29 4.78 -17.59 -2.06
N VAL A 30 5.78 -16.73 -1.95
CA VAL A 30 6.90 -16.91 -1.03
C VAL A 30 6.54 -16.21 0.27
N ASN A 31 6.41 -16.99 1.34
CA ASN A 31 6.22 -16.45 2.69
C ASN A 31 7.57 -16.32 3.36
N ILE A 32 7.83 -15.18 3.97
CA ILE A 32 9.10 -14.88 4.63
C ILE A 32 8.83 -14.30 6.01
N ASP A 33 9.47 -14.88 7.02
CA ASP A 33 9.52 -14.33 8.38
C ASP A 33 10.81 -13.53 8.54
N PHE A 34 10.68 -12.29 8.98
CA PHE A 34 11.79 -11.36 9.20
C PHE A 34 11.94 -11.07 10.69
N GLN A 35 13.18 -10.96 11.13
CA GLN A 35 13.54 -10.37 12.42
C GLN A 35 13.84 -8.89 12.22
N ILE A 36 13.24 -8.03 13.03
CA ILE A 36 13.47 -6.58 13.03
C ILE A 36 14.82 -6.28 13.68
N LEU A 37 15.58 -5.40 13.05
CA LEU A 37 16.88 -4.91 13.54
C LEU A 37 16.83 -3.42 13.90
N GLU A 38 16.22 -2.60 13.03
CA GLU A 38 16.14 -1.15 13.17
C GLU A 38 14.78 -0.66 12.66
N GLN A 39 14.33 0.47 13.16
CA GLN A 39 13.15 1.20 12.67
C GLN A 39 13.57 2.57 12.14
N LEU A 40 12.97 2.99 11.02
CA LEU A 40 13.11 4.36 10.54
C LEU A 40 12.18 5.27 11.35
N ASP A 41 12.77 6.22 12.07
CA ASP A 41 12.06 7.28 12.81
C ASP A 41 12.48 8.64 12.25
N GLY A 42 11.56 9.28 11.52
CA GLY A 42 11.88 10.43 10.70
C GLY A 42 12.86 10.06 9.57
N ASP A 43 14.07 10.57 9.66
CA ASP A 43 15.18 10.31 8.73
C ASP A 43 16.32 9.48 9.35
N GLN A 44 16.14 8.99 10.57
CA GLN A 44 17.15 8.26 11.32
C GLN A 44 16.76 6.79 11.55
N TRP A 45 17.75 5.91 11.50
CA TRP A 45 17.59 4.51 11.86
C TRP A 45 17.84 4.33 13.35
N VAL A 46 16.83 3.82 14.07
CA VAL A 46 16.88 3.53 15.50
C VAL A 46 17.00 2.02 15.71
N SER A 47 18.07 1.62 16.40
CA SER A 47 18.35 0.22 16.68
C SER A 47 17.32 -0.39 17.65
N TRP A 48 16.93 -1.63 17.36
CA TRP A 48 16.07 -2.44 18.23
C TRP A 48 16.84 -3.48 19.03
N ALA A 49 18.17 -3.40 19.05
CA ALA A 49 19.02 -4.38 19.75
C ALA A 49 18.79 -4.47 21.26
N GLU A 50 18.26 -3.39 21.87
CA GLU A 50 17.95 -3.35 23.32
C GLU A 50 16.57 -3.93 23.66
N TYR A 51 15.74 -4.21 22.65
CA TYR A 51 14.42 -4.79 22.83
C TYR A 51 14.47 -6.31 22.62
N GLU A 52 13.47 -7.01 23.17
CA GLU A 52 13.27 -8.41 22.81
C GLU A 52 13.10 -8.55 21.29
N PRO A 53 13.64 -9.64 20.69
CA PRO A 53 13.59 -9.80 19.25
C PRO A 53 12.15 -9.81 18.72
N HIS A 54 11.86 -8.89 17.80
CA HIS A 54 10.56 -8.79 17.12
C HIS A 54 10.60 -9.39 15.73
N SER A 55 9.46 -9.87 15.28
CA SER A 55 9.31 -10.48 13.97
C SER A 55 8.07 -9.97 13.22
N VAL A 56 8.14 -10.05 11.89
CA VAL A 56 7.03 -9.76 10.98
C VAL A 56 7.07 -10.73 9.80
N SER A 57 5.90 -11.14 9.31
CA SER A 57 5.81 -12.01 8.13
C SER A 57 5.38 -11.21 6.90
N GLY A 58 5.87 -11.63 5.73
CA GLY A 58 5.47 -11.12 4.44
C GLY A 58 5.04 -12.22 3.49
N TRP A 59 4.01 -11.96 2.68
CA TRP A 59 3.51 -12.85 1.63
C TRP A 59 3.73 -12.21 0.28
N PHE A 60 4.65 -12.76 -0.50
CA PHE A 60 5.02 -12.26 -1.81
C PHE A 60 4.42 -13.18 -2.87
N TYR A 61 3.29 -12.76 -3.45
CA TYR A 61 2.58 -13.55 -4.47
C TYR A 61 3.31 -13.45 -5.81
N VAL A 62 4.20 -14.38 -6.09
CA VAL A 62 5.01 -14.43 -7.32
C VAL A 62 4.25 -14.98 -8.52
N VAL A 63 3.19 -15.78 -8.29
CA VAL A 63 2.24 -16.20 -9.33
C VAL A 63 0.84 -15.76 -8.89
N LYS A 64 0.16 -15.02 -9.77
CA LYS A 64 -1.20 -14.52 -9.53
C LYS A 64 -2.25 -15.63 -9.75
N LYS A 65 -3.49 -15.34 -9.36
CA LYS A 65 -4.64 -16.26 -9.50
C LYS A 65 -4.95 -16.67 -10.94
N ASP A 66 -4.57 -15.86 -11.91
CA ASP A 66 -4.71 -16.11 -13.34
C ASP A 66 -3.55 -16.91 -13.96
N GLY A 67 -2.60 -17.34 -13.12
CA GLY A 67 -1.42 -18.07 -13.53
C GLY A 67 -0.29 -17.20 -14.09
N THR A 68 -0.46 -15.88 -14.15
CA THR A 68 0.59 -14.97 -14.63
C THR A 68 1.62 -14.68 -13.54
N VAL A 69 2.86 -14.43 -13.95
CA VAL A 69 3.92 -14.03 -13.04
C VAL A 69 3.66 -12.61 -12.55
N ASN A 70 3.94 -12.36 -11.27
CA ASN A 70 3.91 -11.04 -10.68
C ASN A 70 5.32 -10.44 -10.71
N ASP A 71 5.67 -9.81 -11.82
CA ASP A 71 7.00 -9.26 -12.06
C ASP A 71 7.48 -8.35 -10.93
N THR A 72 6.60 -7.50 -10.40
CA THR A 72 6.91 -6.59 -9.29
C THR A 72 7.37 -7.34 -8.04
N GLN A 73 6.66 -8.40 -7.64
CA GLN A 73 7.02 -9.18 -6.45
C GLN A 73 8.29 -10.01 -6.68
N VAL A 74 8.45 -10.55 -7.88
CA VAL A 74 9.69 -11.25 -8.27
C VAL A 74 10.88 -10.30 -8.22
N GLU A 75 10.74 -9.10 -8.82
CA GLU A 75 11.78 -8.08 -8.82
C GLU A 75 12.18 -7.65 -7.40
N GLN A 76 11.22 -7.47 -6.50
CA GLN A 76 11.50 -7.18 -5.09
C GLN A 76 12.36 -8.27 -4.44
N LEU A 77 11.99 -9.54 -4.60
CA LEU A 77 12.73 -10.65 -4.01
C LEU A 77 14.13 -10.79 -4.62
N VAL A 78 14.26 -10.59 -5.93
CA VAL A 78 15.56 -10.62 -6.62
C VAL A 78 16.48 -9.51 -6.11
N LYS A 79 16.00 -8.27 -6.10
CA LYS A 79 16.80 -7.09 -5.72
C LYS A 79 17.14 -7.06 -4.24
N SER A 80 16.20 -7.47 -3.38
CA SER A 80 16.37 -7.32 -1.93
C SER A 80 17.02 -8.53 -1.27
N LEU A 81 16.78 -9.74 -1.79
CA LEU A 81 17.24 -11.00 -1.18
C LEU A 81 18.17 -11.81 -2.07
N GLY A 82 18.41 -11.39 -3.32
CA GLY A 82 19.19 -12.14 -4.28
C GLY A 82 18.56 -13.47 -4.70
N TRP A 83 17.22 -13.60 -4.61
CA TRP A 83 16.53 -14.79 -5.08
C TRP A 83 16.63 -14.89 -6.60
N ASP A 84 16.98 -16.07 -7.11
CA ASP A 84 17.18 -16.29 -8.54
C ASP A 84 15.96 -16.85 -9.29
N GLY A 85 14.81 -16.93 -8.60
CA GLY A 85 13.58 -17.50 -9.17
C GLY A 85 13.46 -19.02 -9.00
N ASP A 86 14.45 -19.70 -8.43
CA ASP A 86 14.36 -21.15 -8.16
C ASP A 86 13.67 -21.40 -6.81
N PHE A 87 12.47 -21.99 -6.85
CA PHE A 87 11.73 -22.38 -5.64
C PHE A 87 12.44 -23.42 -4.78
N ARG A 88 13.36 -24.21 -5.34
CA ARG A 88 14.12 -25.19 -4.56
C ARG A 88 15.05 -24.53 -3.55
N ARG A 89 15.51 -23.32 -3.83
CA ARG A 89 16.31 -22.54 -2.88
C ARG A 89 15.53 -22.10 -1.65
N VAL A 90 14.21 -21.92 -1.79
CA VAL A 90 13.33 -21.52 -0.69
C VAL A 90 13.10 -22.64 0.33
N THR A 91 13.54 -23.86 0.05
CA THR A 91 13.47 -24.98 1.01
C THR A 91 14.64 -25.00 2.00
N GLY A 92 15.68 -24.21 1.76
CA GLY A 92 16.87 -24.08 2.63
C GLY A 92 16.79 -22.87 3.55
N ALA A 93 17.93 -22.54 4.15
CA ALA A 93 18.06 -21.32 4.95
C ALA A 93 17.90 -20.08 4.04
N PRO A 94 17.20 -19.03 4.48
CA PRO A 94 17.12 -17.79 3.75
C PRO A 94 18.51 -17.13 3.66
N PRO A 95 18.72 -16.22 2.70
CA PRO A 95 19.97 -15.47 2.59
C PRO A 95 20.17 -14.59 3.83
N ASN A 96 21.40 -14.53 4.31
CA ASN A 96 21.77 -13.68 5.44
C ASN A 96 22.06 -12.25 4.94
N VAL A 97 21.01 -11.54 4.56
CA VAL A 97 21.07 -10.17 4.05
C VAL A 97 20.08 -9.28 4.82
N VAL A 98 20.47 -8.04 5.02
CA VAL A 98 19.56 -7.04 5.56
C VAL A 98 18.72 -6.45 4.42
N ALA A 99 17.45 -6.29 4.66
CA ALA A 99 16.52 -5.66 3.73
C ALA A 99 15.68 -4.61 4.44
N GLN A 100 15.22 -3.59 3.71
CA GLN A 100 14.22 -2.67 4.22
C GLN A 100 12.83 -3.25 3.96
N VAL A 101 12.03 -3.38 5.00
CA VAL A 101 10.65 -3.86 4.92
C VAL A 101 9.67 -2.77 5.32
N THR A 102 8.64 -2.56 4.52
CA THR A 102 7.52 -1.68 4.87
C THR A 102 6.42 -2.53 5.48
N VAL A 103 6.09 -2.25 6.73
CA VAL A 103 5.04 -2.94 7.48
C VAL A 103 3.78 -2.11 7.49
N LYS A 104 2.66 -2.74 7.17
CA LYS A 104 1.32 -2.13 7.21
C LYS A 104 0.37 -2.98 8.01
N ALA A 105 -0.62 -2.32 8.62
CA ALA A 105 -1.73 -2.99 9.26
C ALA A 105 -2.58 -3.73 8.21
N ASP A 106 -3.07 -4.89 8.59
CA ASP A 106 -4.01 -5.71 7.83
C ASP A 106 -5.15 -6.09 8.77
N ASP A 107 -6.30 -5.46 8.56
CA ASP A 107 -7.49 -5.68 9.36
C ASP A 107 -8.32 -6.80 8.73
N TYR A 108 -8.31 -7.97 9.35
CA TYR A 108 -9.09 -9.13 8.90
C TYR A 108 -9.86 -9.73 10.09
N ASP A 109 -11.14 -9.94 9.91
CA ASP A 109 -12.04 -10.59 10.89
C ASP A 109 -11.98 -9.94 12.29
N ASN A 110 -12.06 -8.59 12.32
CA ASN A 110 -11.95 -7.76 13.55
C ASN A 110 -10.63 -7.91 14.31
N ARG A 111 -9.60 -8.45 13.67
CA ARG A 111 -8.25 -8.54 14.21
C ARG A 111 -7.29 -7.70 13.40
N ARG A 112 -6.58 -6.82 14.07
CA ARG A 112 -5.48 -6.07 13.47
C ARG A 112 -4.21 -6.90 13.54
N THR A 113 -3.63 -7.17 12.38
CA THR A 113 -2.32 -7.81 12.23
C THR A 113 -1.41 -6.90 11.42
N TYR A 114 -0.11 -7.12 11.51
CA TYR A 114 0.87 -6.33 10.79
C TYR A 114 1.65 -7.25 9.86
N LYS A 115 1.79 -6.85 8.60
CA LYS A 115 2.43 -7.64 7.55
C LYS A 115 3.39 -6.79 6.73
N VAL A 116 4.42 -7.43 6.19
CA VAL A 116 5.27 -6.79 5.21
C VAL A 116 4.46 -6.61 3.93
N SER A 117 4.33 -5.36 3.50
CA SER A 117 3.66 -4.96 2.25
C SER A 117 4.64 -4.73 1.11
N TRP A 118 5.89 -4.41 1.43
CA TRP A 118 6.94 -4.10 0.46
C TRP A 118 8.32 -4.44 1.01
N ILE A 119 9.25 -4.84 0.14
CA ILE A 119 10.64 -5.11 0.48
C ILE A 119 11.57 -4.42 -0.52
N ASN A 120 12.63 -3.81 -0.02
CA ASN A 120 13.68 -3.13 -0.76
C ASN A 120 15.07 -3.59 -0.30
N PRO A 121 16.13 -3.38 -1.10
CA PRO A 121 17.50 -3.53 -0.63
C PRO A 121 17.80 -2.67 0.61
N GLU A 122 18.82 -3.04 1.39
CA GLU A 122 19.19 -2.32 2.61
C GLU A 122 19.50 -0.84 2.40
N ASP A 123 20.16 -0.52 1.30
CA ASP A 123 20.61 0.82 0.93
C ASP A 123 19.55 1.64 0.17
N TYR A 124 18.32 1.10 0.04
CA TYR A 124 17.24 1.80 -0.63
C TYR A 124 16.90 3.10 0.10
N SER A 125 17.03 4.22 -0.60
CA SER A 125 16.53 5.50 -0.12
C SER A 125 15.11 5.71 -0.64
N PRO A 126 14.09 5.83 0.25
CA PRO A 126 12.74 6.14 -0.16
C PRO A 126 12.60 7.56 -0.74
N ILE A 127 13.58 8.41 -0.50
CA ILE A 127 13.74 9.69 -1.17
C ILE A 127 14.65 9.43 -2.36
N PRO A 128 14.13 9.36 -3.60
CA PRO A 128 14.99 9.32 -4.77
C PRO A 128 15.95 10.50 -4.62
N GLY A 129 17.23 10.27 -4.75
CA GLY A 129 18.21 11.35 -4.84
C GLY A 129 17.63 12.39 -5.79
N GLY A 130 17.44 13.64 -5.33
CA GLY A 130 16.80 14.67 -6.15
C GLY A 130 17.46 14.67 -7.53
N ALA A 131 16.66 14.85 -8.59
CA ALA A 131 17.20 15.02 -9.91
C ALA A 131 18.30 16.09 -9.85
N ASP A 132 19.43 15.83 -10.48
CA ASP A 132 20.48 16.85 -10.60
C ASP A 132 19.95 18.09 -11.31
N ASP A 133 20.63 19.21 -11.16
CA ASP A 133 20.18 20.49 -11.71
C ASP A 133 19.93 20.42 -13.22
N GLN A 134 20.73 19.65 -13.96
CA GLN A 134 20.56 19.45 -15.39
C GLN A 134 19.29 18.66 -15.73
N THR A 135 18.99 17.62 -14.98
CA THR A 135 17.75 16.86 -15.10
C THR A 135 16.54 17.72 -14.72
N LEU A 136 16.64 18.54 -13.68
CA LEU A 136 15.57 19.49 -13.29
C LEU A 136 15.29 20.51 -14.40
N ASP A 137 16.33 21.07 -15.01
CA ASP A 137 16.21 22.00 -16.14
C ASP A 137 15.56 21.33 -17.35
N ASP A 138 15.96 20.11 -17.69
CA ASP A 138 15.35 19.34 -18.78
C ASP A 138 13.88 19.05 -18.53
N LEU A 139 13.52 18.63 -17.32
CA LEU A 139 12.14 18.39 -16.90
C LEU A 139 11.33 19.69 -16.92
N GLN A 140 11.92 20.78 -16.44
CA GLN A 140 11.30 22.11 -16.45
C GLN A 140 11.04 22.60 -17.87
N ASN A 141 11.98 22.40 -18.79
CA ASN A 141 11.85 22.78 -20.20
C ASN A 141 10.79 21.95 -20.90
N ARG A 142 10.73 20.63 -20.62
CA ARG A 142 9.73 19.72 -21.25
C ARG A 142 8.32 19.89 -20.71
N TYR A 143 8.17 20.02 -19.40
CA TYR A 143 6.88 19.87 -18.74
C TYR A 143 6.43 21.10 -17.95
N GLY A 144 7.33 22.03 -17.67
CA GLY A 144 7.07 23.15 -16.76
C GLY A 144 5.90 24.05 -17.17
N SER A 145 5.68 24.25 -18.47
CA SER A 145 4.53 25.02 -18.96
C SER A 145 3.20 24.27 -18.75
N LEU A 146 3.19 22.96 -19.04
CA LEU A 146 2.01 22.09 -18.88
C LEU A 146 1.63 21.97 -17.40
N LEU A 147 2.61 21.74 -16.53
CA LEU A 147 2.37 21.60 -15.10
C LEU A 147 1.86 22.90 -14.47
N ARG A 148 2.39 24.07 -14.89
CA ARG A 148 1.90 25.38 -14.45
C ARG A 148 0.47 25.65 -14.92
N ALA A 149 0.13 25.29 -16.15
CA ALA A 149 -1.24 25.41 -16.65
C ALA A 149 -2.21 24.52 -15.87
N CYS A 150 -1.84 23.27 -15.59
CA CYS A 150 -2.63 22.37 -14.76
C CYS A 150 -2.79 22.90 -13.31
N ALA A 151 -1.70 23.37 -12.70
CA ALA A 151 -1.75 23.93 -11.34
C ALA A 151 -2.64 25.17 -11.25
N SER A 152 -2.61 26.02 -12.28
CA SER A 152 -3.49 27.20 -12.37
C SER A 152 -4.96 26.82 -12.54
N SER A 153 -5.26 25.78 -13.33
CA SER A 153 -6.64 25.30 -13.53
C SER A 153 -7.25 24.69 -12.25
N VAL A 154 -6.41 24.05 -11.41
CA VAL A 154 -6.84 23.52 -10.10
C VAL A 154 -7.13 24.67 -9.12
N LYS A 155 -6.30 25.73 -9.10
CA LYS A 155 -6.53 26.92 -8.27
C LYS A 155 -7.77 27.71 -8.70
N GLY A 156 -8.12 27.71 -10.00
CA GLY A 156 -9.31 28.39 -10.52
C GLY A 156 -10.64 27.67 -10.24
N LYS A 157 -10.62 26.40 -9.84
CA LYS A 157 -11.82 25.64 -9.44
C LYS A 157 -12.27 25.83 -8.01
N GLY A 158 -11.55 26.59 -7.21
CA GLY A 158 -11.95 27.03 -5.86
C GLY A 158 -12.79 28.29 -5.89
N GLY A 159 -13.80 28.37 -6.75
CA GLY A 159 -14.84 29.41 -6.69
C GLY A 159 -15.69 29.26 -5.44
N PRO A 160 -16.29 30.36 -4.90
CA PRO A 160 -17.14 30.29 -3.75
C PRO A 160 -18.29 29.30 -3.97
N PRO A 161 -18.77 28.62 -2.91
CA PRO A 161 -19.86 27.68 -3.03
C PRO A 161 -21.06 28.36 -3.70
N PRO A 162 -21.79 27.69 -4.62
CA PRO A 162 -22.94 28.30 -5.29
C PRO A 162 -23.91 28.77 -4.22
N ALA A 163 -24.25 30.07 -4.32
CA ALA A 163 -25.24 30.69 -3.45
C ALA A 163 -26.50 29.84 -3.42
N SER A 164 -26.98 29.61 -2.21
CA SER A 164 -28.17 28.86 -1.87
C SER A 164 -29.29 29.04 -2.88
N ARG A 165 -29.73 27.94 -3.48
CA ARG A 165 -30.90 27.84 -4.33
C ARG A 165 -32.10 28.47 -3.60
N PRO A 166 -32.87 29.40 -4.21
CA PRO A 166 -34.07 29.90 -3.57
C PRO A 166 -35.05 28.75 -3.37
N THR A 167 -35.45 28.57 -2.13
CA THR A 167 -36.55 27.69 -1.72
C THR A 167 -37.82 28.11 -2.45
N MET A 168 -38.26 27.31 -3.43
CA MET A 168 -39.61 27.44 -3.98
C MET A 168 -40.61 27.12 -2.87
N SER A 169 -41.29 28.16 -2.44
CA SER A 169 -42.50 28.12 -1.62
C SER A 169 -43.51 27.18 -2.29
N LYS A 170 -43.83 26.06 -1.63
CA LYS A 170 -44.95 25.20 -2.00
C LYS A 170 -46.22 25.97 -1.66
N THR A 171 -46.91 26.46 -2.66
CA THR A 171 -48.32 26.87 -2.58
C THR A 171 -49.17 25.64 -2.21
N PRO A 172 -49.99 25.66 -1.18
CA PRO A 172 -50.90 24.56 -0.91
C PRO A 172 -52.00 24.51 -1.96
N ALA A 173 -52.23 23.34 -2.54
CA ALA A 173 -53.37 23.09 -3.41
C ALA A 173 -54.68 23.11 -2.65
N PRO A 174 -55.80 23.56 -3.25
CA PRO A 174 -57.06 23.62 -2.59
C PRO A 174 -57.65 22.23 -2.34
N ILE A 175 -58.24 22.09 -1.18
CA ILE A 175 -59.04 20.94 -0.75
C ILE A 175 -60.31 20.88 -1.63
N SER A 176 -60.49 19.79 -2.35
CA SER A 176 -61.75 19.48 -3.00
C SER A 176 -62.50 18.47 -2.13
N ASP A 177 -63.51 18.96 -1.45
CA ASP A 177 -64.59 18.13 -0.86
C ASP A 177 -65.35 17.43 -1.99
N GLY A 178 -65.43 16.16 -1.91
CA GLY A 178 -66.23 15.31 -2.82
C GLY A 178 -66.66 14.09 -2.05
N ASN A 179 -67.70 14.29 -1.30
CA ASN A 179 -68.58 13.25 -0.74
C ASN A 179 -69.20 12.49 -1.88
N ASP A 180 -69.24 11.15 -1.81
CA ASP A 180 -70.39 10.36 -2.17
C ASP A 180 -70.04 8.84 -2.19
N GLY A 181 -70.81 8.13 -1.36
CA GLY A 181 -71.63 7.02 -1.77
C GLY A 181 -71.08 5.61 -1.53
N LEU A 182 -71.36 5.05 -0.37
CA LEU A 182 -71.61 3.60 -0.23
C LEU A 182 -72.80 3.15 -1.11
N PRO A 183 -73.02 1.87 -1.52
CA PRO A 183 -73.27 0.79 -0.56
C PRO A 183 -72.83 -0.64 -0.96
N PHE A 184 -72.78 -1.48 0.05
CA PHE A 184 -73.14 -2.87 0.19
C PHE A 184 -73.19 -3.83 -1.01
N SER A 185 -72.46 -4.93 -0.97
CA SER A 185 -72.90 -6.34 -0.78
C SER A 185 -71.68 -7.21 -0.58
#